data_ef9bdb525600a95c639d17a30b88302b
#
_entry.id   ef9bdb525600a95c639d17a30b88302b
#
_cell.length_a   1.000
_cell.length_b   1.000
_cell.length_c   1.000
_cell.angle_alpha   90.00
_cell.angle_beta   90.00
_cell.angle_gamma   90.00
#
_symmetry.space_group_name_H-M   'P 1'
#
loop_
_entity.id
_entity.type
_entity.pdbx_description
1 polymer ?
#
loop_
_entity_poly.entity_id
_entity_poly.type
_entity_poly.pdbx_seq_one_letter_code
_entity_poly.pdbx_strand_id
1 'polypeptide(L)'
;MTEYKYSYEYVISKGTRLFTAVLLPDAKSKFPSVIIRTPYVDALESLSEEEICLNYANEYSKWLERGYAVVIQHCRGRGKSDGDCIPYINEREDTRALYDWIRNQPFYNGELFLKGNSYLSSVHYCAAPFGEDIKGAVFNVQDSERYNICYRNGFLKKGLHGNWYVGMYKAKSKRKKHFTAGSFETLPLSAFTQTVFDESVADFDEMLRSPKPTDAFWKTHNGGADARGATDNVKFPILFTTGFYDIYTGGIFDMWNKMNSECRERCALVVSPYDHGDNANEQTGFVFPEGKRIEKFGSYYEIDWFDHIRKNTSPPFERGMITYYRLFDDRWHTDSFDIPEKTIALSIGSGEVGYTYNPFDPPRFKGGLSCNFGGGVFQDKPNSRHDIISVYTEPFLNDTFIKGKMKAKLRVSSDCEDTCFYVRVSIETERGDFGLRDDITSLCYQLGDYMPNDEVDISFEFDEHAFKVKRGERLRVDISSANAEHYVRHTNQKGLYSEQTTAKIAHNKVILCGSELVLPIE
;
A
#
# COMPACT_ATOMS: atom_id res chain seq x y z
N MET A 1 -26.14 18.71 25.53
CA MET A 1 -25.09 17.80 25.07
C MET A 1 -25.60 16.39 25.28
N THR A 2 -25.66 15.59 24.23
CA THR A 2 -26.07 14.18 24.36
C THR A 2 -24.96 13.46 25.13
N GLU A 3 -25.32 12.90 26.29
CA GLU A 3 -24.35 12.19 27.13
C GLU A 3 -24.19 10.77 26.58
N TYR A 4 -23.13 10.56 25.77
CA TYR A 4 -22.75 9.24 25.25
C TYR A 4 -22.31 8.34 26.40
N LYS A 5 -22.57 7.04 26.26
CA LYS A 5 -22.09 6.03 27.21
C LYS A 5 -20.80 5.42 26.64
N TYR A 6 -19.80 5.29 27.48
CA TYR A 6 -18.59 4.57 27.15
C TYR A 6 -18.18 3.65 28.29
N SER A 7 -17.58 2.55 27.93
CA SER A 7 -17.03 1.55 28.85
C SER A 7 -15.90 0.80 28.16
N TYR A 8 -15.21 -0.06 28.88
CA TYR A 8 -14.25 -0.98 28.29
C TYR A 8 -14.41 -2.38 28.86
N GLU A 9 -13.95 -3.34 28.08
CA GLU A 9 -13.89 -4.76 28.44
C GLU A 9 -12.57 -5.36 27.93
N TYR A 10 -12.20 -6.51 28.46
CA TYR A 10 -11.09 -7.29 27.96
C TYR A 10 -11.62 -8.54 27.26
N VAL A 11 -11.68 -8.50 25.95
CA VAL A 11 -12.07 -9.66 25.13
C VAL A 11 -10.95 -10.69 25.11
N ILE A 12 -11.28 -11.94 25.39
CA ILE A 12 -10.29 -13.02 25.43
C ILE A 12 -10.18 -13.69 24.06
N SER A 13 -8.96 -13.71 23.51
CA SER A 13 -8.61 -14.47 22.31
C SER A 13 -7.45 -15.39 22.60
N LYS A 14 -7.65 -16.70 22.49
CA LYS A 14 -6.62 -17.73 22.79
C LYS A 14 -5.85 -17.47 24.10
N GLY A 15 -6.59 -17.11 25.16
CA GLY A 15 -6.01 -16.82 26.48
C GLY A 15 -5.37 -15.44 26.65
N THR A 16 -5.33 -14.62 25.62
CA THR A 16 -4.80 -13.24 25.66
C THR A 16 -5.95 -12.24 25.87
N ARG A 17 -5.76 -11.28 26.76
CA ARG A 17 -6.72 -10.21 27.05
C ARG A 17 -6.51 -9.05 26.09
N LEU A 18 -7.56 -8.69 25.35
CA LEU A 18 -7.51 -7.61 24.36
C LEU A 18 -8.42 -6.46 24.83
N PHE A 19 -7.82 -5.31 25.08
CA PHE A 19 -8.56 -4.11 25.51
C PHE A 19 -9.53 -3.68 24.40
N THR A 20 -10.80 -3.49 24.80
CA THR A 20 -11.89 -3.18 23.89
C THR A 20 -12.72 -2.06 24.46
N ALA A 21 -12.67 -0.88 23.87
CA ALA A 21 -13.55 0.24 24.20
C ALA A 21 -14.90 0.07 23.51
N VAL A 22 -15.98 0.39 24.22
CA VAL A 22 -17.36 0.34 23.74
C VAL A 22 -18.00 1.70 23.92
N LEU A 23 -18.43 2.29 22.82
CA LEU A 23 -19.04 3.61 22.77
C LEU A 23 -20.48 3.47 22.28
N LEU A 24 -21.44 3.97 23.01
CA LEU A 24 -22.88 3.83 22.72
C LEU A 24 -23.56 5.20 22.63
N PRO A 25 -24.51 5.38 21.68
CA PRO A 25 -25.34 6.59 21.62
C PRO A 25 -26.16 6.80 22.88
N ASP A 26 -26.64 5.72 23.49
CA ASP A 26 -27.34 5.72 24.79
C ASP A 26 -27.17 4.35 25.53
N ALA A 27 -27.74 4.20 26.72
CA ALA A 27 -27.57 3.01 27.53
C ALA A 27 -28.67 1.94 27.36
N LYS A 28 -29.73 2.21 26.60
CA LYS A 28 -30.97 1.40 26.65
C LYS A 28 -31.35 0.75 25.33
N SER A 29 -30.84 1.25 24.23
CA SER A 29 -31.20 0.79 22.89
C SER A 29 -30.18 -0.22 22.35
N LYS A 30 -30.53 -0.89 21.24
CA LYS A 30 -29.64 -1.73 20.45
C LYS A 30 -29.21 -0.97 19.20
N PHE A 31 -27.96 -1.12 18.82
CA PHE A 31 -27.35 -0.36 17.74
C PHE A 31 -26.60 -1.25 16.75
N PRO A 32 -26.53 -0.87 15.47
CA PRO A 32 -25.53 -1.41 14.58
C PRO A 32 -24.14 -1.08 15.11
N SER A 33 -23.23 -2.03 15.03
CA SER A 33 -21.90 -1.90 15.62
C SER A 33 -20.84 -1.68 14.53
N VAL A 34 -20.15 -0.54 14.59
CA VAL A 34 -18.96 -0.26 13.79
C VAL A 34 -17.75 -0.80 14.53
N ILE A 35 -16.97 -1.65 13.85
CA ILE A 35 -15.83 -2.34 14.45
C ILE A 35 -14.54 -1.76 13.90
N ILE A 36 -13.64 -1.40 14.81
CA ILE A 36 -12.30 -0.90 14.51
C ILE A 36 -11.31 -1.70 15.35
N ARG A 37 -10.24 -2.20 14.74
CA ARG A 37 -9.10 -2.77 15.47
C ARG A 37 -7.85 -2.02 15.08
N THR A 38 -7.07 -1.57 16.08
CA THR A 38 -5.94 -0.66 15.83
C THR A 38 -4.68 -1.04 16.60
N PRO A 39 -3.51 -1.04 15.96
CA PRO A 39 -2.23 -1.10 16.63
C PRO A 39 -1.67 0.30 16.98
N TYR A 40 -2.28 1.38 16.47
CA TYR A 40 -1.79 2.76 16.55
C TYR A 40 -2.26 3.46 17.82
N VAL A 41 -1.69 3.08 18.95
CA VAL A 41 -2.14 3.48 20.29
C VAL A 41 -1.02 4.02 21.18
N ASP A 42 0.15 4.30 20.62
CA ASP A 42 1.33 4.75 21.38
C ASP A 42 1.05 6.05 22.15
N ALA A 43 0.30 6.98 21.55
CA ALA A 43 -0.09 8.24 22.20
C ALA A 43 -1.06 8.05 23.40
N LEU A 44 -1.68 6.89 23.50
CA LEU A 44 -2.67 6.56 24.54
C LEU A 44 -2.08 5.70 25.67
N GLU A 45 -0.83 5.25 25.56
CA GLU A 45 -0.24 4.29 26.52
C GLU A 45 -0.19 4.82 27.97
N SER A 46 -0.02 6.13 28.13
CA SER A 46 0.05 6.77 29.46
C SER A 46 -1.30 7.04 30.09
N LEU A 47 -2.39 6.94 29.34
CA LEU A 47 -3.75 7.23 29.81
C LEU A 47 -4.35 6.02 30.52
N SER A 48 -5.30 6.27 31.45
CA SER A 48 -6.15 5.21 31.98
C SER A 48 -7.12 4.68 30.92
N GLU A 49 -7.71 3.53 31.16
CA GLU A 49 -8.70 2.91 30.28
C GLU A 49 -9.92 3.82 30.06
N GLU A 50 -10.37 4.51 31.13
CA GLU A 50 -11.48 5.46 31.08
C GLU A 50 -11.14 6.69 30.23
N GLU A 51 -9.94 7.25 30.38
CA GLU A 51 -9.45 8.38 29.57
C GLU A 51 -9.34 7.99 28.08
N ILE A 52 -8.90 6.76 27.78
CA ILE A 52 -8.89 6.24 26.41
C ILE A 52 -10.30 6.17 25.84
N CYS A 53 -11.26 5.64 26.59
CA CYS A 53 -12.65 5.56 26.16
C CYS A 53 -13.25 6.95 25.91
N LEU A 54 -12.95 7.92 26.77
CA LEU A 54 -13.40 9.30 26.60
C LEU A 54 -12.80 9.95 25.34
N ASN A 55 -11.52 9.74 25.09
CA ASN A 55 -10.87 10.22 23.87
C ASN A 55 -11.54 9.65 22.61
N TYR A 56 -11.78 8.35 22.60
CA TYR A 56 -12.49 7.71 21.48
C TYR A 56 -13.95 8.20 21.36
N ALA A 57 -14.66 8.43 22.45
CA ALA A 57 -16.01 8.97 22.38
C ALA A 57 -16.07 10.36 21.73
N ASN A 58 -15.07 11.19 21.98
CA ASN A 58 -14.93 12.49 21.32
C ASN A 58 -14.58 12.34 19.83
N GLU A 59 -13.61 11.49 19.50
CA GLU A 59 -13.16 11.25 18.12
C GLU A 59 -14.30 10.68 17.25
N TYR A 60 -15.04 9.71 17.78
CA TYR A 60 -16.12 9.03 17.05
C TYR A 60 -17.51 9.61 17.32
N SER A 61 -17.61 10.82 17.88
CA SER A 61 -18.90 11.45 18.24
C SER A 61 -19.90 11.50 17.08
N LYS A 62 -19.44 11.75 15.85
CA LYS A 62 -20.33 11.78 14.68
C LYS A 62 -20.95 10.42 14.33
N TRP A 63 -20.27 9.33 14.62
CA TRP A 63 -20.83 7.98 14.48
C TRP A 63 -21.91 7.73 15.52
N LEU A 64 -21.67 8.16 16.76
CA LEU A 64 -22.64 8.06 17.85
C LEU A 64 -23.89 8.91 17.57
N GLU A 65 -23.73 10.16 17.07
CA GLU A 65 -24.83 11.04 16.64
C GLU A 65 -25.70 10.40 15.55
N ARG A 66 -25.10 9.61 14.65
CA ARG A 66 -25.81 8.88 13.58
C ARG A 66 -26.44 7.56 14.04
N GLY A 67 -26.28 7.19 15.33
CA GLY A 67 -26.90 6.01 15.94
C GLY A 67 -26.13 4.71 15.70
N TYR A 68 -24.80 4.77 15.61
CA TYR A 68 -23.92 3.61 15.60
C TYR A 68 -23.30 3.42 16.98
N ALA A 69 -23.24 2.18 17.47
CA ALA A 69 -22.27 1.79 18.48
C ALA A 69 -20.89 1.71 17.82
N VAL A 70 -19.84 2.15 18.49
CA VAL A 70 -18.46 2.03 18.00
C VAL A 70 -17.68 1.17 18.97
N VAL A 71 -17.10 0.08 18.45
CA VAL A 71 -16.30 -0.87 19.23
C VAL A 71 -14.87 -0.81 18.71
N ILE A 72 -13.94 -0.38 19.58
CA ILE A 72 -12.54 -0.16 19.24
C ILE A 72 -11.68 -1.10 20.06
N GLN A 73 -10.96 -2.02 19.40
CA GLN A 73 -10.06 -2.95 20.06
C GLN A 73 -8.61 -2.61 19.76
N HIS A 74 -7.77 -2.54 20.80
CA HIS A 74 -6.33 -2.52 20.62
C HIS A 74 -5.83 -3.88 20.14
N CYS A 75 -5.02 -3.92 19.08
CA CYS A 75 -4.41 -5.16 18.61
C CYS A 75 -3.53 -5.79 19.70
N ARG A 76 -3.31 -7.10 19.59
CA ARG A 76 -2.48 -7.88 20.50
C ARG A 76 -1.10 -7.23 20.67
N GLY A 77 -0.61 -7.14 21.90
CA GLY A 77 0.68 -6.54 22.21
C GLY A 77 0.75 -5.01 22.05
N ARG A 78 -0.39 -4.32 21.85
CA ARG A 78 -0.47 -2.87 21.69
C ARG A 78 -1.31 -2.21 22.78
N GLY A 79 -0.90 -1.00 23.19
CA GLY A 79 -1.61 -0.21 24.20
C GLY A 79 -1.94 -1.01 25.46
N LYS A 80 -3.23 -1.17 25.79
CA LYS A 80 -3.71 -1.91 26.96
C LYS A 80 -3.94 -3.41 26.71
N SER A 81 -3.77 -3.91 25.48
CA SER A 81 -3.88 -5.34 25.18
C SER A 81 -2.62 -6.11 25.58
N ASP A 82 -2.80 -7.33 26.07
CA ASP A 82 -1.71 -8.24 26.43
C ASP A 82 -1.08 -8.92 25.21
N GLY A 83 0.00 -9.67 25.42
CA GLY A 83 0.71 -10.45 24.42
C GLY A 83 1.77 -9.66 23.66
N ASP A 84 2.29 -10.24 22.58
CA ASP A 84 3.30 -9.65 21.71
C ASP A 84 2.69 -9.22 20.38
N CYS A 85 3.08 -8.05 19.89
CA CYS A 85 2.70 -7.58 18.57
C CYS A 85 3.60 -8.20 17.52
N ILE A 86 3.07 -9.18 16.80
CA ILE A 86 3.66 -9.72 15.57
C ILE A 86 2.67 -9.43 14.45
N PRO A 87 2.95 -8.46 13.58
CA PRO A 87 1.99 -8.01 12.57
C PRO A 87 1.46 -9.16 11.70
N TYR A 88 0.16 -9.15 11.42
CA TYR A 88 -0.58 -10.09 10.57
C TYR A 88 -0.80 -11.51 11.14
N ILE A 89 -0.09 -11.93 12.19
CA ILE A 89 -0.09 -13.35 12.62
C ILE A 89 -1.36 -13.74 13.40
N ASN A 90 -1.82 -12.90 14.31
CA ASN A 90 -2.94 -13.22 15.20
C ASN A 90 -4.26 -12.57 14.79
N GLU A 91 -4.29 -11.79 13.73
CA GLU A 91 -5.42 -10.90 13.43
C GLU A 91 -6.71 -11.64 13.14
N ARG A 92 -6.63 -12.79 12.47
CA ARG A 92 -7.81 -13.61 12.13
C ARG A 92 -8.56 -14.10 13.36
N GLU A 93 -7.84 -14.70 14.31
CA GLU A 93 -8.45 -15.22 15.53
C GLU A 93 -8.92 -14.10 16.44
N ASP A 94 -8.13 -13.04 16.57
CA ASP A 94 -8.46 -11.92 17.43
C ASP A 94 -9.69 -11.17 16.91
N THR A 95 -9.79 -10.97 15.60
CA THR A 95 -10.98 -10.33 15.00
C THR A 95 -12.22 -11.20 15.14
N ARG A 96 -12.10 -12.52 14.92
CA ARG A 96 -13.23 -13.45 15.13
C ARG A 96 -13.71 -13.45 16.58
N ALA A 97 -12.77 -13.51 17.53
CA ALA A 97 -13.12 -13.46 18.95
C ALA A 97 -13.87 -12.17 19.31
N LEU A 98 -13.48 -11.03 18.72
CA LEU A 98 -14.18 -9.77 18.90
C LEU A 98 -15.60 -9.80 18.31
N TYR A 99 -15.77 -10.33 17.08
CA TYR A 99 -17.10 -10.44 16.46
C TYR A 99 -18.02 -11.33 17.29
N ASP A 100 -17.54 -12.48 17.75
CA ASP A 100 -18.32 -13.40 18.58
C ASP A 100 -18.67 -12.78 19.93
N TRP A 101 -17.78 -12.00 20.51
CA TRP A 101 -18.04 -11.26 21.74
C TRP A 101 -19.14 -10.19 21.54
N ILE A 102 -19.08 -9.40 20.46
CA ILE A 102 -20.09 -8.35 20.15
C ILE A 102 -21.47 -8.96 19.97
N ARG A 103 -21.59 -10.10 19.30
CA ARG A 103 -22.87 -10.81 19.07
C ARG A 103 -23.59 -11.19 20.36
N ASN A 104 -22.85 -11.33 21.45
CA ASN A 104 -23.39 -11.64 22.77
C ASN A 104 -23.69 -10.39 23.64
N GLN A 105 -23.47 -9.18 23.11
CA GLN A 105 -23.67 -7.97 23.89
C GLN A 105 -25.13 -7.48 23.85
N PRO A 106 -25.64 -6.91 24.96
CA PRO A 106 -27.04 -6.43 25.03
C PRO A 106 -27.30 -5.26 24.08
N PHE A 107 -26.29 -4.49 23.70
CA PHE A 107 -26.42 -3.36 22.80
C PHE A 107 -26.45 -3.76 21.30
N TYR A 108 -26.14 -4.99 20.96
CA TYR A 108 -26.04 -5.45 19.58
C TYR A 108 -27.42 -5.66 18.94
N ASN A 109 -27.64 -5.11 17.74
CA ASN A 109 -28.92 -5.20 17.03
C ASN A 109 -28.96 -6.24 15.89
N GLY A 110 -27.87 -6.97 15.65
CA GLY A 110 -27.77 -7.94 14.53
C GLY A 110 -27.03 -7.40 13.30
N GLU A 111 -26.40 -6.23 13.39
CA GLU A 111 -25.69 -5.62 12.26
C GLU A 111 -24.27 -5.23 12.63
N LEU A 112 -23.29 -5.75 11.90
CA LEU A 112 -21.87 -5.36 11.98
C LEU A 112 -21.46 -4.55 10.76
N PHE A 113 -20.65 -3.52 10.99
CA PHE A 113 -20.02 -2.70 9.99
C PHE A 113 -18.50 -2.65 10.25
N LEU A 114 -17.68 -2.85 9.23
CA LEU A 114 -16.24 -2.94 9.37
C LEU A 114 -15.59 -1.65 8.87
N LYS A 115 -14.76 -1.03 9.72
CA LYS A 115 -14.04 0.18 9.35
C LYS A 115 -12.54 0.00 9.54
N GLY A 116 -11.79 0.18 8.46
CA GLY A 116 -10.34 0.12 8.47
C GLY A 116 -9.68 1.14 7.57
N ASN A 117 -8.50 1.59 8.00
CA ASN A 117 -7.60 2.41 7.22
C ASN A 117 -6.20 1.82 7.36
N SER A 118 -5.51 1.52 6.24
CA SER A 118 -4.20 0.87 6.28
C SER A 118 -4.28 -0.48 7.02
N TYR A 119 -3.40 -0.75 7.96
CA TYR A 119 -3.40 -1.99 8.74
C TYR A 119 -4.76 -2.31 9.41
N LEU A 120 -5.56 -1.29 9.73
CA LEU A 120 -6.90 -1.49 10.28
C LEU A 120 -7.86 -2.16 9.26
N SER A 121 -7.57 -2.06 7.95
CA SER A 121 -8.27 -2.84 6.92
C SER A 121 -7.78 -4.29 6.90
N SER A 122 -6.46 -4.53 7.02
CA SER A 122 -5.88 -5.88 7.05
C SER A 122 -6.47 -6.76 8.14
N VAL A 123 -6.71 -6.21 9.34
CA VAL A 123 -7.29 -6.97 10.46
C VAL A 123 -8.70 -7.46 10.17
N HIS A 124 -9.42 -6.82 9.26
CA HIS A 124 -10.77 -7.21 8.85
C HIS A 124 -10.77 -8.14 7.63
N TYR A 125 -9.85 -7.99 6.69
CA TYR A 125 -9.79 -8.84 5.50
C TYR A 125 -9.77 -10.33 5.85
N CYS A 126 -9.00 -10.71 6.85
CA CYS A 126 -8.86 -12.10 7.27
C CYS A 126 -10.11 -12.69 7.96
N ALA A 127 -11.02 -11.85 8.46
CA ALA A 127 -12.19 -12.28 9.21
C ALA A 127 -13.53 -11.88 8.55
N ALA A 128 -13.51 -10.99 7.56
CA ALA A 128 -14.70 -10.47 6.88
C ALA A 128 -15.69 -11.53 6.34
N PRO A 129 -15.25 -12.71 5.84
CA PRO A 129 -16.18 -13.75 5.37
C PRO A 129 -17.00 -14.43 6.47
N PHE A 130 -16.72 -14.19 7.74
CA PHE A 130 -17.27 -14.95 8.86
C PHE A 130 -18.49 -14.32 9.52
N GLY A 131 -19.48 -13.88 8.76
CA GLY A 131 -20.72 -13.43 9.35
C GLY A 131 -21.74 -12.93 8.32
N GLU A 132 -22.95 -13.51 8.36
CA GLU A 132 -24.10 -13.02 7.59
C GLU A 132 -24.64 -11.68 8.13
N ASP A 133 -24.24 -11.33 9.35
CA ASP A 133 -24.59 -10.11 10.04
C ASP A 133 -23.69 -8.91 9.67
N ILE A 134 -22.61 -9.13 8.91
CA ILE A 134 -21.81 -8.04 8.35
C ILE A 134 -22.58 -7.40 7.21
N LYS A 135 -22.95 -6.13 7.36
CA LYS A 135 -23.79 -5.38 6.43
C LYS A 135 -23.01 -4.52 5.44
N GLY A 136 -21.82 -4.07 5.82
CA GLY A 136 -20.97 -3.26 4.96
C GLY A 136 -19.59 -3.00 5.53
N ALA A 137 -18.72 -2.50 4.68
CA ALA A 137 -17.35 -2.13 5.08
C ALA A 137 -16.87 -0.85 4.39
N VAL A 138 -15.90 -0.19 5.04
CA VAL A 138 -15.03 0.82 4.45
C VAL A 138 -13.60 0.37 4.67
N PHE A 139 -12.89 0.09 3.58
CA PHE A 139 -11.50 -0.35 3.60
C PHE A 139 -10.64 0.60 2.77
N ASN A 140 -9.83 1.37 3.46
CA ASN A 140 -9.01 2.40 2.86
C ASN A 140 -7.55 1.96 2.79
N VAL A 141 -6.89 2.26 1.68
CA VAL A 141 -5.44 2.28 1.50
C VAL A 141 -4.71 1.03 2.02
N GLN A 142 -5.13 -0.17 1.61
CA GLN A 142 -4.49 -1.42 2.04
C GLN A 142 -4.69 -2.57 1.04
N ASP A 143 -3.59 -3.25 0.72
CA ASP A 143 -3.61 -4.52 -0.01
C ASP A 143 -4.07 -5.67 0.92
N SER A 144 -4.65 -6.69 0.34
CA SER A 144 -5.00 -7.93 1.05
C SER A 144 -3.84 -8.93 1.12
N GLU A 145 -2.77 -8.77 0.34
CA GLU A 145 -1.66 -9.71 0.30
C GLU A 145 -0.41 -9.22 1.00
N ARG A 146 0.00 -9.95 2.04
CA ARG A 146 1.18 -9.61 2.83
C ARG A 146 2.46 -9.56 1.98
N TYR A 147 2.62 -10.44 0.99
CA TYR A 147 3.76 -10.37 0.08
C TYR A 147 3.82 -9.02 -0.65
N ASN A 148 2.75 -8.63 -1.31
CA ASN A 148 2.69 -7.36 -2.05
C ASN A 148 2.85 -6.14 -1.13
N ILE A 149 2.35 -6.26 0.10
CA ILE A 149 2.56 -5.25 1.13
C ILE A 149 4.06 -5.05 1.38
N CYS A 150 4.82 -6.13 1.52
CA CYS A 150 6.22 -6.10 1.95
C CYS A 150 7.22 -5.99 0.78
N TYR A 151 6.90 -6.60 -0.36
CA TYR A 151 7.82 -6.81 -1.48
C TYR A 151 7.28 -6.28 -2.81
N ARG A 152 8.22 -5.95 -3.69
CA ARG A 152 7.97 -5.71 -5.12
C ARG A 152 9.02 -6.46 -5.91
N ASN A 153 8.62 -7.42 -6.74
CA ASN A 153 9.51 -8.20 -7.62
C ASN A 153 10.77 -8.72 -6.90
N GLY A 154 10.61 -9.26 -5.70
CA GLY A 154 11.73 -9.77 -4.89
C GLY A 154 12.45 -8.74 -4.02
N PHE A 155 12.13 -7.46 -4.10
CA PHE A 155 12.75 -6.40 -3.32
C PHE A 155 11.88 -5.97 -2.13
N LEU A 156 12.45 -6.01 -0.92
CA LEU A 156 11.77 -5.49 0.26
C LEU A 156 11.56 -3.98 0.13
N LYS A 157 10.33 -3.54 0.34
CA LYS A 157 9.93 -2.13 0.38
C LYS A 157 10.38 -1.49 1.70
N LYS A 158 11.70 -1.26 1.87
CA LYS A 158 12.29 -0.81 3.14
C LYS A 158 11.80 0.57 3.59
N GLY A 159 11.55 1.46 2.63
CA GLY A 159 11.18 2.84 2.92
C GLY A 159 9.86 2.95 3.67
N LEU A 160 8.94 2.03 3.43
CA LEU A 160 7.68 1.96 4.14
C LEU A 160 7.73 0.91 5.27
N HIS A 161 7.86 -0.35 4.89
CA HIS A 161 7.70 -1.46 5.81
C HIS A 161 8.81 -1.58 6.81
N GLY A 162 10.03 -1.22 6.43
CA GLY A 162 11.14 -1.27 7.35
C GLY A 162 10.88 -0.48 8.62
N ASN A 163 10.55 0.79 8.47
CA ASN A 163 10.24 1.68 9.59
C ASN A 163 8.99 1.22 10.35
N TRP A 164 7.94 0.82 9.63
CA TRP A 164 6.68 0.40 10.21
C TRP A 164 6.84 -0.89 11.03
N TYR A 165 7.52 -1.92 10.49
CA TYR A 165 7.78 -3.16 11.22
C TYR A 165 8.61 -2.92 12.48
N VAL A 166 9.71 -2.14 12.37
CA VAL A 166 10.50 -1.76 13.55
C VAL A 166 9.63 -1.06 14.59
N GLY A 167 8.72 -0.19 14.14
CA GLY A 167 7.73 0.46 15.00
C GLY A 167 6.79 -0.52 15.68
N MET A 168 6.26 -1.50 14.95
CA MET A 168 5.32 -2.50 15.48
C MET A 168 5.97 -3.42 16.51
N TYR A 169 7.13 -3.99 16.20
CA TYR A 169 7.88 -4.80 17.17
C TYR A 169 8.37 -3.98 18.39
N LYS A 170 8.28 -2.66 18.28
CA LYS A 170 8.66 -1.73 19.34
C LYS A 170 7.75 -1.74 20.55
N ALA A 171 6.48 -1.98 20.32
CA ALA A 171 5.48 -1.84 21.33
C ALA A 171 5.72 -2.73 22.50
N LYS A 172 5.47 -2.71 23.61
CA LYS A 172 5.60 -3.55 24.82
C LYS A 172 6.88 -4.43 24.91
N SER A 173 7.64 -4.60 23.82
CA SER A 173 8.89 -5.33 23.87
C SER A 173 9.94 -4.50 24.61
N LYS A 174 10.63 -5.11 25.57
CA LYS A 174 11.77 -4.49 26.28
C LYS A 174 13.05 -4.49 25.42
N ARG A 175 12.93 -4.85 24.13
CA ARG A 175 14.04 -4.98 23.19
C ARG A 175 14.74 -3.65 22.99
N LYS A 176 16.03 -3.62 23.09
CA LYS A 176 16.85 -2.47 22.71
C LYS A 176 16.73 -2.23 21.22
N LYS A 177 16.88 -1.00 20.78
CA LYS A 177 16.76 -0.60 19.40
C LYS A 177 17.84 0.36 18.99
N HIS A 178 18.59 -0.11 18.01
CA HIS A 178 19.67 0.62 17.39
C HIS A 178 19.31 1.00 15.94
N PHE A 179 18.02 1.21 15.66
CA PHE A 179 17.55 1.50 14.31
C PHE A 179 18.00 2.89 13.84
N THR A 180 18.60 2.92 12.66
CA THR A 180 18.98 4.13 11.93
C THR A 180 18.51 4.01 10.48
N ALA A 181 18.52 5.11 9.73
CA ALA A 181 18.22 5.10 8.30
C ALA A 181 19.12 4.12 7.50
N GLY A 182 20.37 3.88 7.98
CA GLY A 182 21.31 2.95 7.38
C GLY A 182 21.15 1.48 7.79
N SER A 183 20.23 1.14 8.69
CA SER A 183 20.13 -0.25 9.21
C SER A 183 19.82 -1.28 8.13
N PHE A 184 19.06 -0.90 7.08
CA PHE A 184 18.81 -1.76 5.93
C PHE A 184 19.98 -1.87 4.93
N GLU A 185 21.07 -1.17 5.17
CA GLU A 185 22.32 -1.27 4.39
C GLU A 185 23.30 -2.30 4.97
N THR A 186 22.92 -2.98 6.06
CA THR A 186 23.72 -4.04 6.70
C THR A 186 23.90 -5.24 5.75
N LEU A 187 25.09 -5.81 5.73
CA LEU A 187 25.41 -7.07 5.05
C LEU A 187 25.90 -8.12 6.06
N PRO A 188 25.31 -9.31 6.09
CA PRO A 188 24.12 -9.71 5.37
C PRO A 188 22.86 -9.05 5.93
N LEU A 189 21.85 -8.78 5.07
CA LEU A 189 20.59 -8.18 5.50
C LEU A 189 19.83 -9.09 6.49
N SER A 190 20.04 -10.40 6.42
CA SER A 190 19.48 -11.37 7.36
C SER A 190 19.93 -11.20 8.81
N ALA A 191 20.99 -10.40 9.07
CA ALA A 191 21.41 -10.02 10.40
C ALA A 191 20.68 -8.76 10.94
N PHE A 192 19.71 -8.21 10.18
CA PHE A 192 19.04 -6.94 10.50
C PHE A 192 18.44 -6.93 11.91
N THR A 193 17.66 -7.96 12.28
CA THR A 193 16.97 -7.96 13.57
C THR A 193 17.94 -8.09 14.73
N GLN A 194 18.99 -8.90 14.59
CA GLN A 194 20.07 -9.00 15.58
C GLN A 194 20.77 -7.65 15.78
N THR A 195 20.98 -6.91 14.70
CA THR A 195 21.64 -5.58 14.77
C THR A 195 20.72 -4.52 15.40
N VAL A 196 19.44 -4.54 15.05
CA VAL A 196 18.49 -3.50 15.48
C VAL A 196 17.92 -3.76 16.88
N PHE A 197 17.68 -5.03 17.23
CA PHE A 197 17.00 -5.41 18.47
C PHE A 197 17.88 -6.12 19.50
N ASP A 198 19.14 -6.42 19.19
CA ASP A 198 20.04 -7.29 19.96
C ASP A 198 19.53 -8.75 20.10
N GLU A 199 18.56 -9.14 19.28
CA GLU A 199 17.99 -10.48 19.25
C GLU A 199 17.37 -10.82 17.90
N SER A 200 17.25 -12.10 17.58
CA SER A 200 16.52 -12.58 16.39
C SER A 200 15.02 -12.40 16.57
N VAL A 201 14.35 -11.89 15.53
CA VAL A 201 12.89 -11.84 15.44
C VAL A 201 12.46 -12.78 14.32
N ALA A 202 12.11 -14.01 14.70
CA ALA A 202 11.96 -15.15 13.78
C ALA A 202 11.04 -14.85 12.57
N ASP A 203 9.88 -14.22 12.79
CA ASP A 203 8.95 -13.85 11.70
C ASP A 203 9.59 -12.86 10.71
N PHE A 204 10.31 -11.86 11.22
CA PHE A 204 10.98 -10.87 10.37
C PHE A 204 12.20 -11.46 9.65
N ASP A 205 12.98 -12.27 10.35
CA ASP A 205 14.17 -12.93 9.77
C ASP A 205 13.78 -13.89 8.63
N GLU A 206 12.70 -14.64 8.81
CA GLU A 206 12.17 -15.55 7.77
C GLU A 206 11.57 -14.75 6.59
N MET A 207 10.89 -13.65 6.86
CA MET A 207 10.43 -12.73 5.83
C MET A 207 11.58 -12.22 4.95
N LEU A 208 12.72 -11.82 5.56
CA LEU A 208 13.90 -11.36 4.82
C LEU A 208 14.52 -12.45 3.93
N ARG A 209 14.31 -13.73 4.25
CA ARG A 209 14.75 -14.89 3.48
C ARG A 209 13.75 -15.36 2.43
N SER A 210 12.58 -14.70 2.34
CA SER A 210 11.46 -15.13 1.51
C SER A 210 11.09 -14.08 0.46
N PRO A 211 11.99 -13.74 -0.51
CA PRO A 211 11.77 -12.66 -1.45
C PRO A 211 10.78 -12.99 -2.58
N LYS A 212 10.33 -14.25 -2.72
CA LYS A 212 9.41 -14.67 -3.79
C LYS A 212 8.01 -14.96 -3.24
N PRO A 213 6.94 -14.60 -3.96
CA PRO A 213 5.56 -14.85 -3.51
C PRO A 213 5.25 -16.36 -3.37
N THR A 214 6.06 -17.22 -4.00
CA THR A 214 5.94 -18.68 -3.94
C THR A 214 6.63 -19.31 -2.73
N ASP A 215 7.40 -18.55 -1.96
CA ASP A 215 8.13 -19.06 -0.80
C ASP A 215 7.14 -19.53 0.28
N ALA A 216 7.56 -20.58 1.03
CA ALA A 216 6.72 -21.25 2.00
C ALA A 216 6.22 -20.30 3.12
N PHE A 217 7.03 -19.31 3.48
CA PHE A 217 6.68 -18.29 4.46
C PHE A 217 5.32 -17.64 4.15
N TRP A 218 5.10 -17.21 2.92
CA TRP A 218 3.86 -16.53 2.54
C TRP A 218 2.63 -17.42 2.56
N LYS A 219 2.82 -18.74 2.39
CA LYS A 219 1.72 -19.72 2.46
C LYS A 219 1.28 -20.01 3.89
N THR A 220 2.21 -20.03 4.84
CA THR A 220 1.95 -20.38 6.23
C THR A 220 1.67 -19.17 7.11
N HIS A 221 2.30 -18.05 6.82
CA HIS A 221 2.24 -16.80 7.61
C HIS A 221 1.35 -15.73 6.97
N ASN A 222 0.70 -16.08 5.88
CA ASN A 222 -0.32 -15.22 5.25
C ASN A 222 -1.63 -15.20 6.05
N GLY A 223 -1.54 -15.57 7.34
CA GLY A 223 -2.67 -15.79 8.26
C GLY A 223 -3.62 -14.62 8.46
N GLY A 224 -3.23 -13.45 7.98
CA GLY A 224 -4.11 -12.31 7.88
C GLY A 224 -4.56 -12.02 6.46
N ALA A 225 -3.79 -12.42 5.48
CA ALA A 225 -3.94 -11.97 4.10
C ALA A 225 -4.47 -13.04 3.14
N ASP A 226 -4.99 -14.15 3.63
CA ASP A 226 -5.82 -15.06 2.80
C ASP A 226 -7.20 -14.42 2.54
N ALA A 227 -7.19 -13.11 2.45
CA ALA A 227 -8.33 -12.29 2.12
C ALA A 227 -8.65 -12.32 0.61
N ARG A 228 -7.79 -12.88 -0.25
CA ARG A 228 -8.14 -13.09 -1.66
C ARG A 228 -9.33 -14.03 -1.80
N GLY A 229 -9.33 -15.16 -1.15
CA GLY A 229 -10.52 -16.00 -1.05
C GLY A 229 -11.65 -15.35 -0.26
N ALA A 230 -11.37 -14.32 0.51
CA ALA A 230 -12.34 -13.57 1.28
C ALA A 230 -13.05 -12.52 0.44
N THR A 231 -12.34 -11.74 -0.41
CA THR A 231 -12.96 -10.77 -1.30
C THR A 231 -13.77 -11.45 -2.39
N ASP A 232 -13.36 -12.62 -2.87
CA ASP A 232 -14.12 -13.43 -3.82
C ASP A 232 -15.48 -13.91 -3.25
N ASN A 233 -15.56 -14.10 -1.93
CA ASN A 233 -16.74 -14.60 -1.22
C ASN A 233 -17.47 -13.56 -0.37
N VAL A 234 -17.06 -12.30 -0.39
CA VAL A 234 -17.73 -11.23 0.34
C VAL A 234 -19.10 -10.97 -0.24
N LYS A 235 -20.12 -10.93 0.63
CA LYS A 235 -21.52 -10.72 0.26
C LYS A 235 -22.06 -9.34 0.61
N PHE A 236 -21.26 -8.50 1.23
CA PHE A 236 -21.64 -7.16 1.68
C PHE A 236 -20.97 -6.06 0.85
N PRO A 237 -21.59 -4.87 0.74
CA PRO A 237 -21.01 -3.73 0.04
C PRO A 237 -19.71 -3.25 0.72
N ILE A 238 -18.70 -2.94 -0.08
CA ILE A 238 -17.44 -2.37 0.39
C ILE A 238 -17.19 -1.04 -0.34
N LEU A 239 -16.85 -0.01 0.42
CA LEU A 239 -16.20 1.18 -0.11
C LEU A 239 -14.70 1.02 0.04
N PHE A 240 -13.99 0.97 -1.08
CA PHE A 240 -12.53 1.05 -1.11
C PHE A 240 -12.09 2.48 -1.43
N THR A 241 -11.02 2.92 -0.79
CA THR A 241 -10.36 4.17 -1.20
C THR A 241 -8.85 3.97 -1.28
N THR A 242 -8.21 4.64 -2.22
CA THR A 242 -6.74 4.68 -2.37
C THR A 242 -6.33 5.98 -3.07
N GLY A 243 -5.06 6.12 -3.36
CA GLY A 243 -4.53 7.17 -4.20
C GLY A 243 -3.58 6.60 -5.25
N PHE A 244 -3.43 7.27 -6.39
CA PHE A 244 -2.50 6.78 -7.42
C PHE A 244 -1.04 6.69 -6.95
N TYR A 245 -0.65 7.40 -5.91
CA TYR A 245 0.68 7.30 -5.31
C TYR A 245 0.71 6.53 -3.98
N ASP A 246 -0.40 5.89 -3.61
CA ASP A 246 -0.40 4.94 -2.49
C ASP A 246 0.33 3.65 -2.89
N ILE A 247 1.15 3.14 -2.00
CA ILE A 247 1.90 1.90 -2.24
C ILE A 247 1.02 0.66 -2.40
N TYR A 248 -0.26 0.76 -2.06
CA TYR A 248 -1.24 -0.34 -2.15
C TYR A 248 -2.19 -0.20 -3.34
N THR A 249 -1.99 0.79 -4.21
CA THR A 249 -2.84 1.04 -5.38
C THR A 249 -3.05 -0.22 -6.20
N GLY A 250 -1.97 -0.87 -6.63
CA GLY A 250 -2.05 -2.10 -7.44
C GLY A 250 -2.81 -3.23 -6.75
N GLY A 251 -2.59 -3.42 -5.44
CA GLY A 251 -3.29 -4.44 -4.67
C GLY A 251 -4.80 -4.17 -4.52
N ILE A 252 -5.19 -2.92 -4.39
CA ILE A 252 -6.61 -2.54 -4.32
C ILE A 252 -7.30 -2.73 -5.68
N PHE A 253 -6.66 -2.35 -6.79
CA PHE A 253 -7.17 -2.66 -8.14
C PHE A 253 -7.23 -4.18 -8.38
N ASP A 254 -6.25 -4.93 -7.94
CA ASP A 254 -6.26 -6.40 -7.99
C ASP A 254 -7.46 -7.00 -7.24
N MET A 255 -7.73 -6.52 -6.01
CA MET A 255 -8.91 -6.94 -5.25
C MET A 255 -10.21 -6.60 -5.98
N TRP A 256 -10.33 -5.37 -6.49
CA TRP A 256 -11.48 -4.92 -7.26
C TRP A 256 -11.75 -5.79 -8.50
N ASN A 257 -10.70 -6.07 -9.27
CA ASN A 257 -10.79 -6.83 -10.51
C ASN A 257 -11.11 -8.33 -10.30
N LYS A 258 -10.63 -8.91 -9.19
CA LYS A 258 -10.87 -10.31 -8.81
C LYS A 258 -12.20 -10.53 -8.09
N MET A 259 -12.84 -9.46 -7.63
CA MET A 259 -14.12 -9.55 -6.94
C MET A 259 -15.20 -10.11 -7.87
N ASN A 260 -16.06 -10.98 -7.34
CA ASN A 260 -17.24 -11.46 -8.03
C ASN A 260 -18.09 -10.27 -8.51
N SER A 261 -18.59 -10.31 -9.76
CA SER A 261 -19.32 -9.21 -10.38
C SER A 261 -20.55 -8.78 -9.55
N GLU A 262 -21.33 -9.74 -9.03
CA GLU A 262 -22.51 -9.45 -8.19
C GLU A 262 -22.13 -8.71 -6.90
N CYS A 263 -20.97 -9.03 -6.30
CA CYS A 263 -20.45 -8.29 -5.15
C CYS A 263 -19.95 -6.90 -5.57
N ARG A 264 -19.18 -6.83 -6.66
CA ARG A 264 -18.60 -5.58 -7.16
C ARG A 264 -19.68 -4.55 -7.52
N GLU A 265 -20.80 -4.96 -8.09
CA GLU A 265 -21.95 -4.07 -8.39
C GLU A 265 -22.52 -3.36 -7.16
N ARG A 266 -22.23 -3.85 -5.95
CA ARG A 266 -22.64 -3.25 -4.68
C ARG A 266 -21.55 -2.41 -4.03
N CYS A 267 -20.31 -2.53 -4.50
CA CYS A 267 -19.13 -1.84 -3.98
C CYS A 267 -18.84 -0.54 -4.74
N ALA A 268 -17.94 0.27 -4.19
CA ALA A 268 -17.38 1.44 -4.88
C ALA A 268 -15.89 1.52 -4.60
N LEU A 269 -15.13 2.07 -5.55
CA LEU A 269 -13.70 2.36 -5.38
C LEU A 269 -13.44 3.84 -5.70
N VAL A 270 -12.68 4.51 -4.84
CA VAL A 270 -12.29 5.91 -5.03
C VAL A 270 -10.78 6.02 -5.07
N VAL A 271 -10.24 6.65 -6.12
CA VAL A 271 -8.79 6.81 -6.34
C VAL A 271 -8.42 8.27 -6.47
N SER A 272 -7.76 8.82 -5.47
CA SER A 272 -7.27 10.21 -5.47
C SER A 272 -5.92 10.35 -6.21
N PRO A 273 -5.47 11.57 -6.53
CA PRO A 273 -4.16 11.79 -7.15
C PRO A 273 -3.01 11.80 -6.13
N TYR A 274 -3.24 11.39 -4.88
CA TYR A 274 -2.30 11.53 -3.78
C TYR A 274 -1.79 10.18 -3.26
N ASP A 275 -1.02 10.24 -2.18
CA ASP A 275 -0.40 9.10 -1.51
C ASP A 275 -1.32 8.43 -0.47
N HIS A 276 -0.74 7.59 0.38
CA HIS A 276 -1.42 6.83 1.43
C HIS A 276 -2.29 7.68 2.38
N GLY A 277 -1.84 8.90 2.67
CA GLY A 277 -2.54 9.82 3.58
C GLY A 277 -3.57 10.71 2.90
N ASP A 278 -3.78 10.62 1.59
CA ASP A 278 -4.57 11.57 0.78
C ASP A 278 -4.08 13.02 0.93
N ASN A 279 -2.77 13.19 1.13
CA ASN A 279 -2.17 14.48 1.36
C ASN A 279 -1.64 15.08 0.07
N ALA A 280 -1.97 16.35 -0.16
CA ALA A 280 -1.25 17.15 -1.13
C ALA A 280 0.21 17.25 -0.68
N ASN A 281 1.14 17.08 -1.61
CA ASN A 281 2.53 17.24 -1.27
C ASN A 281 2.90 18.72 -1.17
N GLU A 282 2.77 19.28 0.01
CA GLU A 282 3.12 20.67 0.29
C GLU A 282 4.60 20.98 0.04
N GLN A 283 5.48 19.98 0.18
CA GLN A 283 6.93 20.15 -0.02
C GLN A 283 7.29 20.44 -1.48
N THR A 284 6.48 19.99 -2.44
CA THR A 284 6.70 20.24 -3.86
C THR A 284 5.93 21.45 -4.39
N GLY A 285 5.00 21.98 -3.60
CA GLY A 285 4.12 23.07 -4.04
C GLY A 285 3.20 22.68 -5.20
N PHE A 286 2.98 21.38 -5.43
CA PHE A 286 2.07 20.88 -6.47
C PHE A 286 0.81 20.31 -5.81
N VAL A 287 -0.32 20.93 -6.11
CA VAL A 287 -1.64 20.54 -5.60
C VAL A 287 -2.57 20.34 -6.78
N PHE A 288 -3.19 19.18 -6.86
CA PHE A 288 -4.24 18.94 -7.85
C PHE A 288 -5.56 19.59 -7.38
N PRO A 289 -6.19 20.44 -8.23
CA PRO A 289 -7.46 21.09 -7.89
C PRO A 289 -8.53 20.06 -7.47
N GLU A 290 -9.17 20.27 -6.32
CA GLU A 290 -10.18 19.35 -5.76
C GLU A 290 -9.74 17.87 -5.66
N GLY A 291 -8.42 17.61 -5.62
CA GLY A 291 -7.89 16.24 -5.65
C GLY A 291 -8.14 15.43 -4.38
N LYS A 292 -8.33 16.08 -3.23
CA LYS A 292 -8.60 15.37 -1.96
C LYS A 292 -10.01 14.83 -1.89
N ARG A 293 -10.14 13.59 -1.43
CA ARG A 293 -11.45 12.92 -1.26
C ARG A 293 -12.38 13.68 -0.32
N ILE A 294 -11.86 14.18 0.81
CA ILE A 294 -12.65 14.95 1.79
C ILE A 294 -13.20 16.24 1.18
N GLU A 295 -12.42 16.94 0.38
CA GLU A 295 -12.86 18.17 -0.30
C GLU A 295 -13.97 17.89 -1.31
N LYS A 296 -13.87 16.76 -2.03
CA LYS A 296 -14.84 16.38 -3.07
C LYS A 296 -16.12 15.75 -2.52
N PHE A 297 -16.01 14.84 -1.56
CA PHE A 297 -17.11 13.97 -1.14
C PHE A 297 -17.60 14.27 0.29
N GLY A 298 -17.00 15.23 0.98
CA GLY A 298 -17.35 15.63 2.34
C GLY A 298 -16.67 14.80 3.43
N SER A 299 -16.51 15.41 4.60
CA SER A 299 -15.75 14.84 5.74
C SER A 299 -16.34 13.55 6.33
N TYR A 300 -17.59 13.23 6.00
CA TYR A 300 -18.32 12.10 6.59
C TYR A 300 -18.73 11.04 5.56
N TYR A 301 -18.10 11.00 4.39
CA TYR A 301 -18.45 10.07 3.31
C TYR A 301 -18.45 8.60 3.74
N GLU A 302 -17.64 8.21 4.72
CA GLU A 302 -17.61 6.85 5.27
C GLU A 302 -18.91 6.56 6.07
N ILE A 303 -19.37 7.52 6.88
CA ILE A 303 -20.64 7.39 7.62
C ILE A 303 -21.82 7.40 6.63
N ASP A 304 -21.76 8.26 5.61
CA ASP A 304 -22.78 8.35 4.59
C ASP A 304 -22.88 7.06 3.76
N TRP A 305 -21.74 6.36 3.55
CA TRP A 305 -21.73 5.02 2.95
C TRP A 305 -22.48 4.00 3.82
N PHE A 306 -22.25 3.96 5.13
CA PHE A 306 -22.96 3.07 6.04
C PHE A 306 -24.44 3.46 6.19
N ASP A 307 -24.75 4.75 6.24
CA ASP A 307 -26.13 5.24 6.25
C ASP A 307 -26.89 4.87 4.97
N HIS A 308 -26.20 4.92 3.80
CA HIS A 308 -26.78 4.42 2.54
C HIS A 308 -27.21 2.96 2.66
N ILE A 309 -26.34 2.10 3.19
CA ILE A 309 -26.62 0.67 3.34
C ILE A 309 -27.78 0.42 4.32
N ARG A 310 -27.80 1.14 5.45
CA ARG A 310 -28.82 0.96 6.51
C ARG A 310 -30.15 1.59 6.22
N LYS A 311 -30.13 2.80 5.66
CA LYS A 311 -31.31 3.67 5.56
C LYS A 311 -31.80 3.82 4.13
N ASN A 312 -31.14 3.14 3.18
CA ASN A 312 -31.44 3.21 1.75
C ASN A 312 -31.42 4.67 1.22
N THR A 313 -30.50 5.49 1.72
CA THR A 313 -30.25 6.85 1.21
C THR A 313 -29.46 6.77 -0.11
N SER A 314 -29.30 7.88 -0.81
CA SER A 314 -28.40 7.95 -1.97
C SER A 314 -26.96 7.62 -1.56
N PRO A 315 -26.24 6.75 -2.32
CA PRO A 315 -24.84 6.46 -2.01
C PRO A 315 -23.96 7.70 -2.24
N PRO A 316 -22.92 7.90 -1.44
CA PRO A 316 -21.96 8.98 -1.69
C PRO A 316 -21.13 8.77 -2.96
N PHE A 317 -21.05 7.51 -3.44
CA PHE A 317 -20.33 7.11 -4.65
C PHE A 317 -21.19 6.16 -5.49
N GLU A 318 -21.02 6.20 -6.80
CA GLU A 318 -21.71 5.29 -7.72
C GLU A 318 -21.21 3.85 -7.51
N ARG A 319 -22.14 2.93 -7.25
CA ARG A 319 -21.84 1.52 -7.01
C ARG A 319 -21.52 0.79 -8.31
N GLY A 320 -20.62 -0.17 -8.24
CA GLY A 320 -20.13 -0.91 -9.40
C GLY A 320 -19.08 -0.15 -10.21
N MET A 321 -18.77 1.09 -9.81
CA MET A 321 -17.90 2.01 -10.54
C MET A 321 -16.65 2.40 -9.73
N ILE A 322 -15.65 2.87 -10.45
CA ILE A 322 -14.45 3.49 -9.91
C ILE A 322 -14.54 5.00 -10.13
N THR A 323 -14.49 5.76 -9.04
CA THR A 323 -14.36 7.21 -9.09
C THR A 323 -12.90 7.58 -8.93
N TYR A 324 -12.28 8.16 -9.94
CA TYR A 324 -10.84 8.44 -9.95
C TYR A 324 -10.52 9.85 -10.44
N TYR A 325 -9.41 10.37 -9.95
CA TYR A 325 -8.90 11.66 -10.42
C TYR A 325 -7.94 11.45 -11.60
N ARG A 326 -8.21 12.08 -12.75
CA ARG A 326 -7.28 12.05 -13.89
C ARG A 326 -6.28 13.20 -13.76
N LEU A 327 -5.00 12.86 -13.54
CA LEU A 327 -3.93 13.85 -13.38
C LEU A 327 -3.73 14.64 -14.68
N PHE A 328 -3.46 15.95 -14.55
CA PHE A 328 -3.23 16.90 -15.66
C PHE A 328 -4.45 17.14 -16.59
N ASP A 329 -5.54 16.40 -16.41
CA ASP A 329 -6.88 16.75 -16.85
C ASP A 329 -7.63 17.50 -15.75
N ASP A 330 -7.14 17.35 -14.52
CA ASP A 330 -7.57 17.99 -13.28
C ASP A 330 -9.06 17.80 -12.99
N ARG A 331 -9.57 16.58 -13.25
CA ARG A 331 -10.98 16.23 -13.09
C ARG A 331 -11.16 14.86 -12.45
N TRP A 332 -12.25 14.75 -11.71
CA TRP A 332 -12.79 13.47 -11.26
C TRP A 332 -13.64 12.83 -12.37
N HIS A 333 -13.43 11.54 -12.58
CA HIS A 333 -14.18 10.68 -13.49
C HIS A 333 -14.83 9.56 -12.72
N THR A 334 -15.94 9.02 -13.23
CA THR A 334 -16.59 7.84 -12.66
C THR A 334 -16.99 6.93 -13.82
N ASP A 335 -16.38 5.76 -13.88
CA ASP A 335 -16.67 4.72 -14.88
C ASP A 335 -16.20 3.33 -14.36
N SER A 336 -16.30 2.30 -15.18
CA SER A 336 -15.84 0.94 -14.85
C SER A 336 -14.30 0.83 -14.76
N PHE A 337 -13.56 1.85 -15.16
CA PHE A 337 -12.11 1.84 -15.32
C PHE A 337 -11.63 0.74 -16.27
N ASP A 338 -12.40 0.45 -17.31
CA ASP A 338 -11.99 -0.54 -18.30
C ASP A 338 -10.68 -0.12 -18.95
N ILE A 339 -9.75 -1.06 -19.02
CA ILE A 339 -8.45 -0.82 -19.64
C ILE A 339 -8.67 -0.70 -21.14
N PRO A 340 -8.23 0.39 -21.80
CA PRO A 340 -8.35 0.56 -23.23
C PRO A 340 -7.69 -0.60 -23.99
N GLU A 341 -8.36 -1.14 -25.00
CA GLU A 341 -7.77 -2.15 -25.90
C GLU A 341 -6.62 -1.58 -26.75
N LYS A 342 -6.70 -0.28 -27.04
CA LYS A 342 -5.69 0.40 -27.86
C LYS A 342 -4.45 0.71 -27.03
N THR A 343 -3.30 0.32 -27.53
CA THR A 343 -1.99 0.67 -26.96
C THR A 343 -1.12 1.37 -27.99
N ILE A 344 -0.19 2.19 -27.51
CA ILE A 344 0.91 2.71 -28.33
C ILE A 344 2.23 2.26 -27.71
N ALA A 345 3.15 1.83 -28.56
CA ALA A 345 4.54 1.55 -28.19
C ALA A 345 5.41 2.73 -28.61
N LEU A 346 6.11 3.32 -27.66
CA LEU A 346 6.99 4.45 -27.86
C LEU A 346 8.44 4.00 -27.71
N SER A 347 9.27 4.19 -28.75
CA SER A 347 10.71 4.02 -28.63
C SER A 347 11.26 4.99 -27.57
N ILE A 348 12.20 4.52 -26.76
CA ILE A 348 12.89 5.35 -25.77
C ILE A 348 14.30 5.79 -26.24
N GLY A 349 14.64 5.56 -27.48
CA GLY A 349 15.87 6.03 -28.06
C GLY A 349 16.52 5.08 -29.06
N SER A 350 17.75 5.37 -29.44
CA SER A 350 18.56 4.58 -30.37
C SER A 350 19.98 4.35 -29.82
N GLY A 351 20.63 3.29 -30.29
CA GLY A 351 21.97 2.90 -29.84
C GLY A 351 21.94 2.18 -28.46
N GLU A 352 23.03 2.27 -27.74
CA GLU A 352 23.22 1.67 -26.41
C GLU A 352 23.89 2.64 -25.45
N VAL A 353 23.59 2.50 -24.16
CA VAL A 353 24.21 3.30 -23.09
C VAL A 353 24.62 2.38 -21.94
N GLY A 354 25.89 2.51 -21.52
CA GLY A 354 26.41 1.80 -20.35
C GLY A 354 26.45 2.70 -19.13
N TYR A 355 26.31 2.09 -17.95
CA TYR A 355 26.53 2.76 -16.67
C TYR A 355 27.09 1.79 -15.62
N THR A 356 27.71 2.34 -14.59
CA THR A 356 28.26 1.57 -13.49
C THR A 356 27.37 1.73 -12.27
N TYR A 357 26.89 0.62 -11.71
CA TYR A 357 26.13 0.59 -10.47
C TYR A 357 27.00 0.13 -9.30
N ASN A 358 27.13 0.99 -8.30
CA ASN A 358 27.80 0.70 -7.05
C ASN A 358 26.77 0.52 -5.92
N PRO A 359 26.56 -0.69 -5.37
CA PRO A 359 25.63 -0.92 -4.27
C PRO A 359 25.91 -0.16 -2.97
N PHE A 360 27.13 0.38 -2.81
CA PHE A 360 27.51 1.17 -1.63
C PHE A 360 27.25 2.68 -1.79
N ASP A 361 26.90 3.14 -3.02
CA ASP A 361 26.44 4.49 -3.30
C ASP A 361 25.21 4.44 -4.26
N PRO A 362 24.11 3.81 -3.83
CA PRO A 362 22.97 3.59 -4.72
C PRO A 362 22.19 4.89 -4.99
N PRO A 363 21.62 5.04 -6.20
CA PRO A 363 20.79 6.19 -6.54
C PRO A 363 19.51 6.25 -5.66
N ARG A 364 19.06 7.49 -5.48
CA ARG A 364 17.85 7.83 -4.73
C ARG A 364 16.94 8.67 -5.62
N PHE A 365 15.66 8.34 -5.64
CA PHE A 365 14.66 9.08 -6.40
C PHE A 365 13.64 9.71 -5.45
N LYS A 366 13.13 10.88 -5.81
CA LYS A 366 12.13 11.60 -5.04
C LYS A 366 10.73 11.07 -5.32
N GLY A 367 9.88 11.01 -4.31
CA GLY A 367 8.49 10.62 -4.44
C GLY A 367 8.29 9.18 -4.94
N GLY A 368 7.17 8.92 -5.57
CA GLY A 368 6.75 7.61 -6.06
C GLY A 368 5.68 6.97 -5.17
N LEU A 369 5.45 5.67 -5.29
CA LEU A 369 4.51 4.93 -4.46
C LEU A 369 4.96 4.96 -2.99
N SER A 370 4.20 5.65 -2.14
CA SER A 370 4.72 6.05 -0.84
C SER A 370 3.65 6.23 0.22
N CYS A 371 4.07 6.09 1.48
CA CYS A 371 3.33 6.63 2.62
C CYS A 371 3.95 7.93 3.18
N ASN A 372 5.22 8.17 2.92
CA ASN A 372 5.97 9.23 3.62
C ASN A 372 6.87 10.07 2.70
N PHE A 373 6.98 9.74 1.43
CA PHE A 373 7.94 10.38 0.51
C PHE A 373 7.29 11.33 -0.50
N GLY A 374 6.02 11.65 -0.27
CA GLY A 374 5.34 12.74 -0.96
C GLY A 374 4.71 12.39 -2.30
N GLY A 375 4.56 11.11 -2.65
CA GLY A 375 3.78 10.73 -3.84
C GLY A 375 4.31 11.32 -5.14
N GLY A 376 3.45 12.01 -5.89
CA GLY A 376 3.83 12.68 -7.14
C GLY A 376 4.64 13.94 -6.89
N VAL A 377 5.87 13.98 -7.37
CA VAL A 377 6.81 15.11 -7.18
C VAL A 377 7.64 15.38 -8.43
N PHE A 378 8.14 16.61 -8.54
CA PHE A 378 9.11 16.96 -9.58
C PHE A 378 10.45 16.27 -9.33
N GLN A 379 10.99 15.69 -10.40
CA GLN A 379 12.24 14.94 -10.37
C GLN A 379 13.45 15.88 -10.51
N ASP A 380 14.63 15.36 -10.15
CA ASP A 380 15.89 16.01 -10.44
C ASP A 380 16.14 16.13 -11.95
N LYS A 381 17.07 16.99 -12.34
CA LYS A 381 17.43 17.16 -13.76
C LYS A 381 17.85 15.82 -14.37
N PRO A 382 17.52 15.58 -15.65
CA PRO A 382 17.94 14.35 -16.34
C PRO A 382 19.45 14.16 -16.25
N ASN A 383 19.87 12.90 -16.12
CA ASN A 383 21.27 12.50 -15.98
C ASN A 383 22.01 13.23 -14.84
N SER A 384 21.33 13.51 -13.72
CA SER A 384 21.91 14.17 -12.54
C SER A 384 22.98 13.33 -11.84
N ARG A 385 23.01 12.02 -12.10
CA ARG A 385 24.03 11.06 -11.67
C ARG A 385 24.48 10.23 -12.88
N HIS A 386 25.73 9.75 -12.84
CA HIS A 386 26.30 8.90 -13.90
C HIS A 386 25.66 7.50 -14.00
N ASP A 387 24.94 7.07 -12.96
CA ASP A 387 24.24 5.79 -12.85
C ASP A 387 22.71 5.92 -13.02
N ILE A 388 22.24 7.06 -13.53
CA ILE A 388 20.87 7.30 -13.97
C ILE A 388 20.90 7.71 -15.45
N ILE A 389 20.32 6.87 -16.30
CA ILE A 389 20.12 7.16 -17.72
C ILE A 389 18.74 7.77 -17.89
N SER A 390 18.65 9.00 -18.34
CA SER A 390 17.38 9.68 -18.61
C SER A 390 17.20 9.83 -20.12
N VAL A 391 16.09 9.30 -20.63
CA VAL A 391 15.71 9.40 -22.04
C VAL A 391 14.29 9.95 -22.15
N TYR A 392 13.95 10.55 -23.29
CA TYR A 392 12.62 11.08 -23.55
C TYR A 392 12.00 10.41 -24.77
N THR A 393 10.69 10.25 -24.74
CA THR A 393 9.93 9.89 -25.95
C THR A 393 9.90 11.06 -26.92
N GLU A 394 9.48 10.79 -28.17
CA GLU A 394 9.09 11.88 -29.07
C GLU A 394 7.90 12.66 -28.47
N PRO A 395 7.77 13.96 -28.78
CA PRO A 395 6.64 14.77 -28.34
C PRO A 395 5.30 14.21 -28.82
N PHE A 396 4.29 14.22 -27.95
CA PHE A 396 2.94 13.80 -28.33
C PHE A 396 2.35 14.75 -29.36
N LEU A 397 1.79 14.20 -30.44
CA LEU A 397 1.20 15.00 -31.54
C LEU A 397 -0.18 15.56 -31.19
N ASN A 398 -0.88 14.92 -30.25
CA ASN A 398 -2.20 15.31 -29.78
C ASN A 398 -2.30 15.14 -28.25
N ASP A 399 -3.27 15.80 -27.63
CA ASP A 399 -3.67 15.50 -26.27
C ASP A 399 -4.04 14.01 -26.19
N THR A 400 -3.41 13.29 -25.29
CA THR A 400 -3.57 11.84 -25.16
C THR A 400 -3.91 11.49 -23.72
N PHE A 401 -4.95 10.66 -23.55
CA PHE A 401 -5.38 10.19 -22.25
C PHE A 401 -4.89 8.76 -22.03
N ILE A 402 -4.18 8.54 -20.95
CA ILE A 402 -3.66 7.23 -20.52
C ILE A 402 -4.48 6.75 -19.33
N LYS A 403 -4.94 5.49 -19.39
CA LYS A 403 -5.71 4.86 -18.31
C LYS A 403 -5.37 3.37 -18.21
N GLY A 404 -4.89 2.94 -17.05
CA GLY A 404 -4.50 1.55 -16.78
C GLY A 404 -3.01 1.39 -16.50
N LYS A 405 -2.49 0.20 -16.75
CA LYS A 405 -1.10 -0.18 -16.49
C LYS A 405 -0.20 0.15 -17.69
N MET A 406 0.76 1.04 -17.49
CA MET A 406 1.86 1.21 -18.44
C MET A 406 2.81 0.01 -18.35
N LYS A 407 3.56 -0.25 -19.42
CA LYS A 407 4.63 -1.27 -19.43
C LYS A 407 5.90 -0.67 -20.01
N ALA A 408 7.04 -1.07 -19.44
CA ALA A 408 8.34 -0.81 -20.07
C ALA A 408 8.99 -2.15 -20.41
N LYS A 409 9.53 -2.25 -21.62
CA LYS A 409 10.35 -3.37 -22.05
C LYS A 409 11.75 -2.84 -22.31
N LEU A 410 12.74 -3.38 -21.62
CA LEU A 410 14.13 -3.01 -21.78
C LEU A 410 14.93 -4.20 -22.30
N ARG A 411 15.79 -3.95 -23.28
CA ARG A 411 16.87 -4.84 -23.65
C ARG A 411 18.13 -4.43 -22.91
N VAL A 412 18.69 -5.34 -22.13
CA VAL A 412 19.76 -5.04 -21.17
C VAL A 412 20.84 -6.10 -21.17
N SER A 413 22.02 -5.74 -20.64
CA SER A 413 23.13 -6.66 -20.37
C SER A 413 23.87 -6.21 -19.10
N SER A 414 24.53 -7.14 -18.42
CA SER A 414 25.38 -6.89 -17.24
C SER A 414 26.57 -7.83 -17.23
N ASP A 415 27.69 -7.40 -16.65
CA ASP A 415 28.86 -8.25 -16.39
C ASP A 415 28.74 -9.10 -15.13
N CYS A 416 27.65 -8.93 -14.35
CA CYS A 416 27.37 -9.71 -13.15
C CYS A 416 26.40 -10.88 -13.41
N GLU A 417 26.45 -11.91 -12.56
CA GLU A 417 25.56 -13.09 -12.63
C GLU A 417 24.10 -12.76 -12.31
N ASP A 418 23.84 -11.69 -11.57
CA ASP A 418 22.56 -11.06 -11.32
C ASP A 418 22.79 -9.59 -11.02
N THR A 419 21.86 -8.75 -11.43
CA THR A 419 21.80 -7.33 -11.07
C THR A 419 20.39 -6.84 -11.18
N CYS A 420 20.10 -5.68 -10.60
CA CYS A 420 18.77 -5.10 -10.68
C CYS A 420 18.70 -3.96 -11.68
N PHE A 421 17.48 -3.74 -12.17
CA PHE A 421 17.10 -2.58 -12.96
C PHE A 421 15.89 -1.93 -12.33
N TYR A 422 15.92 -0.62 -12.30
CA TYR A 422 14.86 0.27 -11.84
C TYR A 422 14.45 1.20 -12.96
N VAL A 423 13.16 1.38 -13.13
CA VAL A 423 12.61 2.26 -14.16
C VAL A 423 11.63 3.23 -13.51
N ARG A 424 11.75 4.51 -13.86
CA ARG A 424 10.78 5.54 -13.51
C ARG A 424 10.28 6.23 -14.77
N VAL A 425 8.97 6.41 -14.86
CA VAL A 425 8.30 7.21 -15.88
C VAL A 425 7.85 8.52 -15.27
N SER A 426 8.16 9.63 -15.93
CA SER A 426 7.75 10.99 -15.54
C SER A 426 7.14 11.70 -16.74
N ILE A 427 6.27 12.67 -16.51
CA ILE A 427 5.74 13.55 -17.56
C ILE A 427 6.51 14.87 -17.55
N GLU A 428 7.01 15.29 -18.72
CA GLU A 428 7.62 16.59 -18.93
C GLU A 428 6.53 17.66 -18.96
N THR A 429 6.61 18.62 -18.05
CA THR A 429 5.71 19.75 -17.96
C THR A 429 6.50 21.06 -18.05
N GLU A 430 5.84 22.20 -18.23
CA GLU A 430 6.47 23.52 -18.18
C GLU A 430 7.23 23.80 -16.87
N ARG A 431 6.86 23.12 -15.78
CA ARG A 431 7.47 23.25 -14.46
C ARG A 431 8.60 22.28 -14.17
N GLY A 432 8.81 21.29 -15.04
CA GLY A 432 9.78 20.21 -14.90
C GLY A 432 9.16 18.84 -15.07
N ASP A 433 9.95 17.80 -14.86
CA ASP A 433 9.54 16.40 -15.02
C ASP A 433 8.84 15.91 -13.76
N PHE A 434 7.55 15.59 -13.85
CA PHE A 434 6.74 15.13 -12.74
C PHE A 434 6.65 13.59 -12.73
N GLY A 435 7.06 12.95 -11.62
CA GLY A 435 7.08 11.50 -11.49
C GLY A 435 5.67 10.88 -11.53
N LEU A 436 5.47 9.88 -12.38
CA LEU A 436 4.21 9.15 -12.53
C LEU A 436 4.26 7.78 -11.86
N ARG A 437 5.15 6.91 -12.31
CA ARG A 437 5.27 5.52 -11.85
C ARG A 437 6.71 5.07 -11.84
N ASP A 438 6.99 4.09 -11.00
CA ASP A 438 8.27 3.40 -10.97
C ASP A 438 8.11 1.92 -10.65
N ASP A 439 9.12 1.13 -11.02
CA ASP A 439 9.20 -0.29 -10.72
C ASP A 439 10.67 -0.76 -10.68
N ILE A 440 10.90 -1.91 -10.04
CA ILE A 440 12.21 -2.54 -9.87
C ILE A 440 12.12 -4.04 -10.10
N THR A 441 13.17 -4.62 -10.68
CA THR A 441 13.32 -6.09 -10.83
C THR A 441 14.79 -6.47 -10.89
N SER A 442 15.13 -7.77 -10.76
CA SER A 442 16.46 -8.29 -11.10
C SER A 442 16.41 -9.25 -12.29
N LEU A 443 17.55 -9.49 -12.91
CA LEU A 443 17.68 -10.42 -14.03
C LEU A 443 17.23 -11.82 -13.62
N CYS A 444 17.76 -12.34 -12.53
CA CYS A 444 17.40 -13.68 -12.05
C CYS A 444 15.96 -13.77 -11.51
N TYR A 445 15.38 -12.68 -11.04
CA TYR A 445 13.95 -12.71 -10.65
C TYR A 445 13.05 -12.96 -11.85
N GLN A 446 13.33 -12.33 -13.00
CA GLN A 446 12.52 -12.50 -14.21
C GLN A 446 12.87 -13.73 -15.04
N LEU A 447 14.15 -14.02 -15.19
CA LEU A 447 14.64 -15.03 -16.12
C LEU A 447 14.89 -16.39 -15.44
N GLY A 448 14.98 -16.42 -14.11
CA GLY A 448 15.40 -17.59 -13.31
C GLY A 448 16.91 -17.75 -13.30
N ASP A 449 17.58 -17.58 -14.42
CA ASP A 449 19.03 -17.63 -14.57
C ASP A 449 19.50 -16.61 -15.61
N TYR A 450 20.75 -16.15 -15.48
CA TYR A 450 21.36 -15.17 -16.39
C TYR A 450 22.85 -15.45 -16.55
N MET A 451 23.35 -15.39 -17.79
CA MET A 451 24.77 -15.48 -18.09
C MET A 451 25.34 -14.07 -18.28
N PRO A 452 26.43 -13.71 -17.56
CA PRO A 452 27.06 -12.39 -17.70
C PRO A 452 27.35 -12.03 -19.16
N ASN A 453 27.04 -10.78 -19.50
CA ASN A 453 27.15 -10.16 -20.83
C ASN A 453 26.15 -10.64 -21.91
N ASP A 454 25.23 -11.54 -21.58
CA ASP A 454 24.12 -11.83 -22.50
C ASP A 454 23.20 -10.62 -22.61
N GLU A 455 22.72 -10.35 -23.85
CA GLU A 455 21.65 -9.37 -24.07
C GLU A 455 20.30 -10.06 -23.89
N VAL A 456 19.49 -9.54 -22.98
CA VAL A 456 18.19 -10.11 -22.63
C VAL A 456 17.12 -9.05 -22.56
N ASP A 457 15.86 -9.46 -22.77
CA ASP A 457 14.70 -8.59 -22.59
C ASP A 457 14.14 -8.77 -21.17
N ILE A 458 13.91 -7.67 -20.48
CA ILE A 458 13.19 -7.62 -19.19
C ILE A 458 11.99 -6.68 -19.31
N SER A 459 10.96 -6.95 -18.49
CA SER A 459 9.71 -6.21 -18.56
C SER A 459 9.32 -5.65 -17.20
N PHE A 460 8.72 -4.47 -17.21
CA PHE A 460 8.12 -3.81 -16.06
C PHE A 460 6.63 -3.60 -16.35
N GLU A 461 5.78 -3.89 -15.39
CA GLU A 461 4.37 -3.57 -15.44
C GLU A 461 4.05 -2.68 -14.25
N PHE A 462 3.78 -1.41 -14.52
CA PHE A 462 3.47 -0.43 -13.49
C PHE A 462 2.04 -0.62 -12.98
N ASP A 463 1.78 -0.20 -11.74
CA ASP A 463 0.43 -0.19 -11.21
C ASP A 463 -0.46 0.80 -11.97
N GLU A 464 -1.77 0.65 -11.86
CA GLU A 464 -2.77 1.47 -12.56
C GLU A 464 -2.55 2.96 -12.35
N HIS A 465 -2.81 3.73 -13.40
CA HIS A 465 -2.77 5.18 -13.39
C HIS A 465 -3.80 5.78 -14.36
N ALA A 466 -4.14 7.06 -14.15
CA ALA A 466 -4.94 7.82 -15.09
C ALA A 466 -4.39 9.25 -15.19
N PHE A 467 -3.94 9.64 -16.37
CA PHE A 467 -3.37 10.98 -16.60
C PHE A 467 -3.51 11.43 -18.06
N LYS A 468 -3.36 12.72 -18.26
CA LYS A 468 -3.35 13.34 -19.57
C LYS A 468 -1.94 13.80 -19.95
N VAL A 469 -1.50 13.51 -21.16
CA VAL A 469 -0.32 14.13 -21.78
C VAL A 469 -0.82 15.14 -22.82
N LYS A 470 -0.40 16.39 -22.73
CA LYS A 470 -0.78 17.42 -23.70
C LYS A 470 0.05 17.32 -24.97
N ARG A 471 -0.50 17.83 -26.06
CA ARG A 471 0.25 17.99 -27.30
C ARG A 471 1.55 18.76 -27.05
N GLY A 472 2.67 18.20 -27.52
CA GLY A 472 4.00 18.77 -27.37
C GLY A 472 4.75 18.33 -26.10
N GLU A 473 4.08 17.79 -25.09
CA GLU A 473 4.73 17.20 -23.92
C GLU A 473 5.35 15.84 -24.28
N ARG A 474 6.29 15.37 -23.46
CA ARG A 474 6.99 14.09 -23.60
C ARG A 474 6.91 13.30 -22.31
N LEU A 475 7.17 12.01 -22.39
CA LEU A 475 7.46 11.20 -21.23
C LEU A 475 8.98 11.02 -21.09
N ARG A 476 9.47 11.20 -19.89
CA ARG A 476 10.85 10.89 -19.50
C ARG A 476 10.87 9.49 -18.89
N VAL A 477 11.83 8.68 -19.28
CA VAL A 477 12.12 7.37 -18.69
C VAL A 477 13.51 7.44 -18.08
N ASP A 478 13.57 7.30 -16.76
CA ASP A 478 14.82 7.15 -16.04
C ASP A 478 15.08 5.66 -15.79
N ILE A 479 16.26 5.20 -16.14
CA ILE A 479 16.72 3.81 -15.96
C ILE A 479 17.94 3.83 -15.06
N SER A 480 17.93 2.97 -14.03
CA SER A 480 19.02 2.82 -13.08
C SER A 480 19.01 1.40 -12.49
N SER A 481 19.77 1.15 -11.41
CA SER A 481 19.81 -0.13 -10.72
C SER A 481 19.31 -0.08 -9.29
N ALA A 482 18.77 1.03 -8.83
CA ALA A 482 18.21 1.13 -7.48
C ALA A 482 17.30 2.35 -7.33
N ASN A 483 16.43 2.28 -6.32
CA ASN A 483 15.90 3.43 -5.62
C ASN A 483 16.06 3.19 -4.11
N ALA A 484 17.16 3.70 -3.56
CA ALA A 484 17.56 3.43 -2.19
C ALA A 484 16.65 4.09 -1.13
N GLU A 485 15.72 4.95 -1.52
CA GLU A 485 14.67 5.45 -0.62
C GLU A 485 13.61 4.38 -0.37
N HIS A 486 13.26 3.61 -1.40
CA HIS A 486 12.11 2.70 -1.37
C HIS A 486 12.50 1.24 -1.14
N TYR A 487 13.59 0.77 -1.75
CA TYR A 487 13.93 -0.64 -1.80
C TYR A 487 15.28 -0.94 -1.14
N VAL A 488 15.42 -2.16 -0.64
CA VAL A 488 16.74 -2.68 -0.26
C VAL A 488 17.63 -2.76 -1.49
N ARG A 489 18.95 -2.61 -1.29
CA ARG A 489 19.91 -2.72 -2.38
C ARG A 489 20.07 -4.16 -2.86
N HIS A 490 20.34 -4.34 -4.14
CA HIS A 490 20.82 -5.59 -4.72
C HIS A 490 22.36 -5.64 -4.65
N THR A 491 22.89 -6.83 -4.36
CA THR A 491 24.33 -7.04 -4.15
C THR A 491 25.08 -7.37 -5.45
N ASN A 492 24.38 -7.44 -6.60
CA ASN A 492 24.90 -7.84 -7.93
C ASN A 492 25.52 -9.23 -7.94
N GLN A 493 24.94 -10.14 -7.16
CA GLN A 493 25.36 -11.54 -7.10
C GLN A 493 24.14 -12.44 -7.17
N LYS A 494 24.28 -13.59 -7.80
CA LYS A 494 23.25 -14.63 -7.88
C LYS A 494 22.93 -15.19 -6.49
N GLY A 495 21.68 -15.50 -6.26
CA GLY A 495 21.19 -16.13 -5.04
C GLY A 495 20.44 -15.18 -4.10
N LEU A 496 20.27 -15.60 -2.87
CA LEU A 496 19.48 -14.86 -1.89
C LEU A 496 20.27 -13.64 -1.37
N TYR A 497 19.92 -12.45 -1.83
CA TYR A 497 20.64 -11.20 -1.51
C TYR A 497 20.68 -10.90 -0.01
N SER A 498 19.66 -11.34 0.75
CA SER A 498 19.62 -11.12 2.20
C SER A 498 20.70 -11.88 2.99
N GLU A 499 21.25 -12.95 2.44
CA GLU A 499 22.30 -13.77 3.06
C GLU A 499 23.72 -13.39 2.60
N GLN A 500 23.84 -12.48 1.64
CA GLN A 500 25.14 -12.12 1.07
C GLN A 500 25.89 -11.14 1.96
N THR A 501 27.15 -11.44 2.24
CA THR A 501 28.04 -10.66 3.12
C THR A 501 28.87 -9.61 2.37
N THR A 502 28.85 -9.66 1.03
CA THR A 502 29.58 -8.72 0.16
C THR A 502 28.66 -8.28 -0.99
N ALA A 503 29.07 -7.24 -1.69
CA ALA A 503 28.40 -6.78 -2.91
C ALA A 503 29.45 -6.48 -3.99
N LYS A 504 29.08 -6.64 -5.27
CA LYS A 504 29.92 -6.36 -6.44
C LYS A 504 29.47 -5.08 -7.12
N ILE A 505 30.37 -4.38 -7.76
CA ILE A 505 30.04 -3.31 -8.70
C ILE A 505 29.60 -3.99 -10.00
N ALA A 506 28.51 -3.51 -10.62
CA ALA A 506 28.01 -3.99 -11.91
C ALA A 506 28.23 -2.96 -13.00
N HIS A 507 28.68 -3.43 -14.18
CA HIS A 507 28.70 -2.65 -15.40
C HIS A 507 27.51 -3.06 -16.27
N ASN A 508 26.47 -2.23 -16.25
CA ASN A 508 25.20 -2.47 -16.90
C ASN A 508 25.09 -1.72 -18.21
N LYS A 509 24.38 -2.29 -19.17
CA LYS A 509 24.13 -1.71 -20.47
C LYS A 509 22.63 -1.76 -20.77
N VAL A 510 22.11 -0.70 -21.37
CA VAL A 510 20.75 -0.62 -21.92
C VAL A 510 20.84 -0.42 -23.42
N ILE A 511 20.23 -1.30 -24.19
CA ILE A 511 20.13 -1.25 -25.63
C ILE A 511 18.83 -0.51 -25.98
N LEU A 512 18.92 0.80 -26.20
CA LEU A 512 17.78 1.68 -26.39
C LEU A 512 16.96 1.34 -27.65
N CYS A 513 17.62 0.93 -28.74
CA CYS A 513 16.94 0.55 -29.98
C CYS A 513 16.05 -0.72 -29.87
N GLY A 514 16.19 -1.49 -28.79
CA GLY A 514 15.36 -2.66 -28.48
C GLY A 514 14.41 -2.43 -27.30
N SER A 515 14.35 -1.21 -26.81
CA SER A 515 13.60 -0.87 -25.60
C SER A 515 12.43 0.07 -25.93
N GLU A 516 11.30 -0.13 -25.21
CA GLU A 516 10.07 0.61 -25.49
C GLU A 516 9.25 0.87 -24.23
N LEU A 517 8.43 1.92 -24.26
CA LEU A 517 7.38 2.20 -23.30
C LEU A 517 6.02 1.97 -23.98
N VAL A 518 5.17 1.13 -23.38
CA VAL A 518 3.85 0.79 -23.92
C VAL A 518 2.77 1.42 -23.03
N LEU A 519 1.89 2.19 -23.63
CA LEU A 519 0.85 2.96 -22.95
C LEU A 519 -0.53 2.51 -23.41
N PRO A 520 -1.46 2.21 -22.49
CA PRO A 520 -2.90 2.08 -22.81
C PRO A 520 -3.49 3.47 -23.04
N ILE A 521 -4.11 3.71 -24.20
CA ILE A 521 -4.67 5.03 -24.56
C ILE A 521 -6.17 4.96 -24.82
N GLU A 522 -6.92 5.94 -24.30
CA GLU A 522 -8.33 6.16 -24.59
C GLU A 522 -8.58 6.77 -25.98
#